data_e41ca26ec8c5b174aef0c64a40c5581d
#
_entry.id   e41ca26ec8c5b174aef0c64a40c5581d
#
_cell.length_a   1.000
_cell.length_b   1.000
_cell.length_c   1.000
_cell.angle_alpha   90.00
_cell.angle_beta   90.00
_cell.angle_gamma   90.00
#
_symmetry.space_group_name_H-M   'P 1'
#
loop_
_entity.id
_entity.type
_entity.pdbx_description
1 polymer ?
#
loop_
_entity_poly.entity_id
_entity_poly.type
_entity_poly.pdbx_seq_one_letter_code
_entity_poly.pdbx_strand_id
1 'polypeptide(L)'
;VQASCSVFPKKGICQRVQSAFFKLSNVIPAEDAVKYLKESVEKTYGKKGQDIVEMNWKAIDAGQDAIVKIDVPESWKTAVDTKVVEEHKTTEWVEKIMKPMNRQEGNSLPVSAFVDAPDGTFPTGTTQYEKRGVAVMVPAWHMENCIQCNQCSFVCPHATIRPVLLNEQEAANAPEGFTTKAAIGKEFTGLQFRMQVSPLDCLGCGNCADICPMKAKGALTMEPLETQMHEAKNWEYAVEEVSQKELMDRNTVKGSQFIAPYFEFSGACAGCGETPYMKVVTQLFGDRMMIANATGCSSIWGASAPSMPYTVDKQGHGPS
;
A
#
# COMPACT_ATOMS: atom_id res chain seq x y z
N VAL A 1 2.30 -12.70 -19.34
CA VAL A 1 2.20 -12.01 -20.64
C VAL A 1 2.52 -10.56 -20.41
N GLN A 2 3.76 -10.18 -20.62
CA GLN A 2 4.22 -8.79 -20.49
C GLN A 2 4.05 -8.09 -21.85
N ALA A 3 2.95 -7.37 -22.04
CA ALA A 3 2.83 -6.48 -23.19
C ALA A 3 3.63 -5.21 -22.87
N SER A 4 4.69 -4.94 -23.63
CA SER A 4 5.50 -3.73 -23.45
C SER A 4 4.63 -2.48 -23.60
N CYS A 5 4.51 -1.71 -22.54
CA CYS A 5 3.62 -0.55 -22.42
C CYS A 5 4.23 0.74 -23.02
N SER A 6 5.33 0.64 -23.79
CA SER A 6 6.17 1.79 -24.15
C SER A 6 5.73 2.62 -25.36
N VAL A 7 4.70 2.23 -26.10
CA VAL A 7 4.41 2.87 -27.40
C VAL A 7 3.11 3.69 -27.45
N PHE A 8 2.22 3.60 -26.44
CA PHE A 8 0.95 4.37 -26.52
C PHE A 8 0.47 4.85 -25.14
N PRO A 9 -0.20 6.02 -25.08
CA PRO A 9 -0.80 6.53 -23.85
C PRO A 9 -1.88 5.57 -23.31
N LYS A 10 -2.12 5.62 -22.02
CA LYS A 10 -2.93 4.71 -21.16
C LYS A 10 -4.36 4.34 -21.67
N LYS A 11 -4.86 4.91 -22.75
CA LYS A 11 -6.23 4.78 -23.23
C LYS A 11 -6.53 3.51 -24.09
N GLY A 12 -5.57 2.69 -24.41
CA GLY A 12 -5.78 1.51 -25.30
C GLY A 12 -5.52 0.14 -24.65
N ILE A 13 -5.33 0.07 -23.33
CA ILE A 13 -4.92 -1.18 -22.65
C ILE A 13 -5.99 -2.27 -22.75
N CYS A 14 -7.27 -1.91 -22.58
CA CYS A 14 -8.38 -2.86 -22.60
C CYS A 14 -8.50 -3.58 -23.93
N GLN A 15 -8.45 -2.86 -25.05
CA GLN A 15 -8.56 -3.42 -26.40
C GLN A 15 -7.39 -4.33 -26.75
N ARG A 16 -6.18 -4.00 -26.30
CA ARG A 16 -4.98 -4.85 -26.51
C ARG A 16 -5.10 -6.16 -25.77
N VAL A 17 -5.49 -6.11 -24.48
CA VAL A 17 -5.65 -7.31 -23.66
C VAL A 17 -6.75 -8.20 -24.21
N GLN A 18 -7.88 -7.64 -24.63
CA GLN A 18 -8.96 -8.39 -25.25
C GLN A 18 -8.51 -9.08 -26.55
N SER A 19 -7.81 -8.35 -27.42
CA SER A 19 -7.29 -8.91 -28.68
C SER A 19 -6.29 -10.04 -28.45
N ALA A 20 -5.36 -9.85 -27.52
CA ALA A 20 -4.41 -10.88 -27.11
C ALA A 20 -5.10 -12.11 -26.49
N PHE A 21 -6.13 -11.89 -25.65
CA PHE A 21 -6.92 -12.95 -25.05
C PHE A 21 -7.58 -13.84 -26.10
N PHE A 22 -8.29 -13.26 -27.09
CA PHE A 22 -8.96 -14.04 -28.14
C PHE A 22 -7.97 -14.82 -29.00
N LYS A 23 -6.78 -14.24 -29.29
CA LYS A 23 -5.73 -14.96 -30.02
C LYS A 23 -5.18 -16.17 -29.24
N LEU A 24 -5.04 -16.03 -27.92
CA LEU A 24 -4.49 -17.11 -27.09
C LEU A 24 -5.53 -18.17 -26.72
N SER A 25 -6.77 -17.75 -26.41
CA SER A 25 -7.81 -18.65 -25.92
C SER A 25 -8.48 -19.43 -27.03
N ASN A 26 -8.47 -18.90 -28.25
CA ASN A 26 -9.12 -19.48 -29.43
C ASN A 26 -10.61 -19.86 -29.20
N VAL A 27 -11.32 -19.14 -28.33
CA VAL A 27 -12.76 -19.35 -28.05
C VAL A 27 -13.61 -19.07 -29.28
N ILE A 28 -13.19 -18.10 -30.08
CA ILE A 28 -13.68 -17.83 -31.44
C ILE A 28 -12.46 -17.62 -32.34
N PRO A 29 -12.58 -17.82 -33.67
CA PRO A 29 -11.48 -17.53 -34.59
C PRO A 29 -10.93 -16.14 -34.40
N ALA A 30 -9.59 -16.00 -34.32
CA ALA A 30 -8.93 -14.72 -33.99
C ALA A 30 -9.29 -13.59 -34.97
N GLU A 31 -9.49 -13.94 -36.26
CA GLU A 31 -9.89 -12.98 -37.30
C GLU A 31 -11.30 -12.41 -37.03
N ASP A 32 -12.24 -13.29 -36.65
CA ASP A 32 -13.60 -12.87 -36.30
C ASP A 32 -13.60 -12.00 -35.03
N ALA A 33 -12.79 -12.36 -34.03
CA ALA A 33 -12.63 -11.56 -32.81
C ALA A 33 -12.14 -10.16 -33.13
N VAL A 34 -11.11 -10.02 -33.96
CA VAL A 34 -10.58 -8.71 -34.39
C VAL A 34 -11.64 -7.90 -35.10
N LYS A 35 -12.37 -8.51 -36.01
CA LYS A 35 -13.49 -7.91 -36.75
C LYS A 35 -14.54 -7.35 -35.77
N TYR A 36 -15.03 -8.17 -34.85
CA TYR A 36 -16.06 -7.75 -33.88
C TYR A 36 -15.54 -6.68 -32.92
N LEU A 37 -14.28 -6.74 -32.49
CA LEU A 37 -13.68 -5.69 -31.68
C LEU A 37 -13.61 -4.35 -32.43
N LYS A 38 -13.20 -4.35 -33.71
CA LYS A 38 -13.14 -3.14 -34.54
C LYS A 38 -14.53 -2.58 -34.80
N GLU A 39 -15.54 -3.38 -35.09
CA GLU A 39 -16.93 -2.96 -35.22
C GLU A 39 -17.47 -2.33 -33.91
N SER A 40 -17.17 -2.93 -32.78
CA SER A 40 -17.54 -2.40 -31.45
C SER A 40 -16.91 -1.05 -31.17
N VAL A 41 -15.65 -0.87 -31.53
CA VAL A 41 -14.93 0.42 -31.43
C VAL A 41 -15.62 1.46 -32.29
N GLU A 42 -15.97 1.15 -33.54
CA GLU A 42 -16.63 2.08 -34.44
C GLU A 42 -18.01 2.51 -33.89
N LYS A 43 -18.82 1.58 -33.41
CA LYS A 43 -20.10 1.88 -32.75
C LYS A 43 -19.94 2.79 -31.54
N THR A 44 -18.90 2.57 -30.74
CA THR A 44 -18.70 3.28 -29.47
C THR A 44 -18.07 4.66 -29.66
N TYR A 45 -17.08 4.75 -30.55
CA TYR A 45 -16.23 5.92 -30.70
C TYR A 45 -16.41 6.67 -32.02
N GLY A 46 -17.17 6.17 -33.00
CA GLY A 46 -17.35 6.79 -34.30
C GLY A 46 -17.82 8.25 -34.24
N LYS A 47 -18.68 8.58 -33.27
CA LYS A 47 -19.14 9.96 -33.04
C LYS A 47 -18.08 10.89 -32.48
N LYS A 48 -16.94 10.36 -32.01
CA LYS A 48 -15.82 11.13 -31.40
C LYS A 48 -14.73 11.49 -32.39
N GLY A 49 -14.83 11.02 -33.64
CA GLY A 49 -13.86 11.27 -34.70
C GLY A 49 -13.16 10.00 -35.17
N GLN A 50 -12.84 9.98 -36.48
CA GLN A 50 -12.21 8.84 -37.13
C GLN A 50 -10.80 8.55 -36.58
N ASP A 51 -10.06 9.55 -36.20
CA ASP A 51 -8.74 9.48 -35.59
C ASP A 51 -8.75 8.64 -34.27
N ILE A 52 -9.80 8.78 -33.48
CA ILE A 52 -9.99 7.99 -32.23
C ILE A 52 -10.32 6.53 -32.57
N VAL A 53 -11.13 6.27 -33.59
CA VAL A 53 -11.45 4.92 -34.05
C VAL A 53 -10.17 4.22 -34.53
N GLU A 54 -9.39 4.86 -35.39
CA GLU A 54 -8.14 4.30 -35.91
C GLU A 54 -7.09 4.06 -34.85
N MET A 55 -6.98 4.94 -33.85
CA MET A 55 -6.10 4.73 -32.70
C MET A 55 -6.46 3.46 -31.93
N ASN A 56 -7.74 3.19 -31.74
CA ASN A 56 -8.21 1.97 -31.07
C ASN A 56 -8.02 0.73 -31.95
N TRP A 57 -8.24 0.82 -33.26
CA TRP A 57 -7.95 -0.27 -34.19
C TRP A 57 -6.47 -0.65 -34.17
N LYS A 58 -5.57 0.32 -34.22
CA LYS A 58 -4.13 0.08 -34.07
C LYS A 58 -3.79 -0.60 -32.73
N ALA A 59 -4.52 -0.26 -31.65
CA ALA A 59 -4.33 -0.92 -30.37
C ALA A 59 -4.78 -2.38 -30.38
N ILE A 60 -5.87 -2.72 -31.08
CA ILE A 60 -6.34 -4.10 -31.28
C ILE A 60 -5.31 -4.92 -32.05
N ASP A 61 -4.82 -4.39 -33.17
CA ASP A 61 -3.82 -5.07 -34.01
C ASP A 61 -2.52 -5.28 -33.22
N ALA A 62 -2.01 -4.25 -32.56
CA ALA A 62 -0.81 -4.34 -31.73
C ALA A 62 -0.96 -5.33 -30.55
N GLY A 63 -2.18 -5.57 -30.06
CA GLY A 63 -2.43 -6.60 -29.04
C GLY A 63 -2.17 -8.00 -29.53
N GLN A 64 -2.41 -8.28 -30.81
CA GLN A 64 -2.11 -9.58 -31.42
C GLN A 64 -0.61 -9.79 -31.67
N ASP A 65 0.08 -8.74 -32.10
CA ASP A 65 1.50 -8.81 -32.50
C ASP A 65 2.47 -8.78 -31.30
N ALA A 66 2.03 -8.20 -30.18
CA ALA A 66 2.86 -8.06 -28.99
C ALA A 66 2.88 -9.28 -28.06
N ILE A 67 2.26 -10.39 -28.45
CA ILE A 67 2.26 -11.63 -27.66
C ILE A 67 3.63 -12.29 -27.77
N VAL A 68 4.32 -12.41 -26.65
CA VAL A 68 5.61 -13.11 -26.56
C VAL A 68 5.44 -14.37 -25.71
N LYS A 69 5.84 -15.51 -26.25
CA LYS A 69 5.94 -16.75 -25.47
C LYS A 69 7.13 -16.64 -24.52
N ILE A 70 6.89 -16.85 -23.24
CA ILE A 70 7.94 -16.94 -22.23
C ILE A 70 8.19 -18.42 -21.98
N ASP A 71 9.41 -18.87 -22.21
CA ASP A 71 9.83 -20.22 -21.85
C ASP A 71 10.15 -20.25 -20.35
N VAL A 72 9.32 -21.01 -19.62
CA VAL A 72 9.49 -21.19 -18.17
C VAL A 72 10.59 -22.23 -17.95
N PRO A 73 11.69 -21.88 -17.24
CA PRO A 73 12.74 -22.83 -16.92
C PRO A 73 12.21 -24.03 -16.12
N GLU A 74 12.68 -25.23 -16.44
CA GLU A 74 12.29 -26.46 -15.71
C GLU A 74 12.60 -26.37 -14.21
N SER A 75 13.66 -25.61 -13.85
CA SER A 75 14.04 -25.35 -12.46
C SER A 75 12.94 -24.66 -11.64
N TRP A 76 11.99 -23.97 -12.27
CA TRP A 76 10.87 -23.33 -11.56
C TRP A 76 9.84 -24.35 -11.03
N LYS A 77 9.78 -25.54 -11.61
CA LYS A 77 8.89 -26.62 -11.14
C LYS A 77 9.29 -27.17 -9.77
N THR A 78 10.55 -27.05 -9.42
CA THR A 78 11.13 -27.53 -8.16
C THR A 78 11.64 -26.38 -7.28
N ALA A 79 11.34 -25.15 -7.65
CA ALA A 79 11.71 -24.01 -6.85
C ALA A 79 11.00 -24.04 -5.51
N VAL A 80 11.75 -23.92 -4.43
CA VAL A 80 11.25 -23.74 -3.07
C VAL A 80 11.46 -22.29 -2.66
N ASP A 81 10.52 -21.75 -1.92
CA ASP A 81 10.68 -20.42 -1.36
C ASP A 81 11.80 -20.46 -0.29
N THR A 82 12.88 -19.76 -0.57
CA THR A 82 14.04 -19.64 0.35
C THR A 82 13.90 -18.44 1.27
N LYS A 83 12.85 -17.62 1.12
CA LYS A 83 12.58 -16.51 2.04
C LYS A 83 12.16 -17.11 3.38
N VAL A 84 13.01 -16.92 4.38
CA VAL A 84 12.61 -17.07 5.78
C VAL A 84 11.56 -16.01 6.02
N VAL A 85 10.30 -16.38 6.07
CA VAL A 85 9.24 -15.52 6.56
C VAL A 85 9.50 -15.39 8.06
N GLU A 86 10.03 -14.25 8.50
CA GLU A 86 10.09 -13.97 9.93
C GLU A 86 8.65 -14.02 10.45
N GLU A 87 8.40 -14.88 11.43
CA GLU A 87 7.09 -14.97 12.05
C GLU A 87 6.85 -13.69 12.85
N HIS A 88 6.03 -12.82 12.31
CA HIS A 88 5.54 -11.65 13.03
C HIS A 88 4.54 -12.09 14.09
N LYS A 89 4.62 -11.46 15.26
CA LYS A 89 3.66 -11.68 16.35
C LYS A 89 2.25 -11.36 15.85
N THR A 90 1.36 -12.35 15.94
CA THR A 90 -0.02 -12.23 15.50
C THR A 90 -0.99 -12.60 16.63
N THR A 91 -2.29 -12.36 16.42
CA THR A 91 -3.32 -12.77 17.37
C THR A 91 -3.92 -14.12 16.97
N GLU A 92 -4.55 -14.81 17.92
CA GLU A 92 -5.25 -16.07 17.66
C GLU A 92 -6.32 -15.93 16.56
N TRP A 93 -7.03 -14.81 16.53
CA TRP A 93 -8.02 -14.51 15.50
C TRP A 93 -7.38 -14.38 14.09
N VAL A 94 -6.21 -13.75 14.00
CA VAL A 94 -5.47 -13.63 12.74
C VAL A 94 -5.08 -15.00 12.23
N GLU A 95 -4.55 -15.88 13.10
CA GLU A 95 -4.14 -17.23 12.70
C GLU A 95 -5.34 -18.10 12.27
N LYS A 96 -6.42 -18.09 13.04
CA LYS A 96 -7.56 -18.98 12.84
C LYS A 96 -8.56 -18.52 11.78
N ILE A 97 -8.70 -17.23 11.58
CA ILE A 97 -9.73 -16.65 10.72
C ILE A 97 -9.12 -15.89 9.54
N MET A 98 -8.32 -14.85 9.83
CA MET A 98 -7.82 -13.95 8.79
C MET A 98 -6.91 -14.65 7.78
N LYS A 99 -5.91 -15.40 8.25
CA LYS A 99 -4.97 -16.09 7.34
C LYS A 99 -5.66 -17.12 6.44
N PRO A 100 -6.55 -18.00 6.92
CA PRO A 100 -7.33 -18.89 6.06
C PRO A 100 -8.20 -18.12 5.04
N MET A 101 -8.89 -17.07 5.46
CA MET A 101 -9.70 -16.26 4.55
C MET A 101 -8.85 -15.60 3.46
N ASN A 102 -7.71 -15.03 3.82
CA ASN A 102 -6.78 -14.40 2.87
C ASN A 102 -6.15 -15.41 1.90
N ARG A 103 -5.99 -16.68 2.29
CA ARG A 103 -5.60 -17.78 1.41
C ARG A 103 -6.74 -18.32 0.55
N GLN A 104 -7.94 -17.73 0.62
CA GLN A 104 -9.16 -18.21 -0.06
C GLN A 104 -9.64 -19.58 0.43
N GLU A 105 -9.28 -19.96 1.63
CA GLU A 105 -9.67 -21.20 2.31
C GLU A 105 -10.84 -20.98 3.28
N GLY A 106 -11.48 -19.81 3.27
CA GLY A 106 -12.54 -19.44 4.20
C GLY A 106 -13.74 -20.41 4.22
N ASN A 107 -14.02 -21.11 3.12
CA ASN A 107 -15.07 -22.12 3.05
C ASN A 107 -14.78 -23.36 3.92
N SER A 108 -13.54 -23.59 4.33
CA SER A 108 -13.17 -24.68 5.24
C SER A 108 -13.45 -24.35 6.70
N LEU A 109 -13.70 -23.06 7.03
CA LEU A 109 -13.97 -22.63 8.39
C LEU A 109 -15.40 -23.03 8.79
N PRO A 110 -15.58 -23.68 9.94
CA PRO A 110 -16.92 -23.99 10.46
C PRO A 110 -17.60 -22.70 10.92
N VAL A 111 -18.93 -22.69 10.93
CA VAL A 111 -19.72 -21.54 11.43
C VAL A 111 -19.33 -21.17 12.88
N SER A 112 -19.00 -22.18 13.70
CA SER A 112 -18.54 -21.98 15.07
C SER A 112 -17.21 -21.21 15.19
N ALA A 113 -16.42 -21.06 14.12
CA ALA A 113 -15.24 -20.22 14.14
C ALA A 113 -15.56 -18.73 14.34
N PHE A 114 -16.81 -18.32 14.06
CA PHE A 114 -17.29 -16.93 14.16
C PHE A 114 -18.18 -16.67 15.39
N VAL A 115 -18.16 -17.56 16.38
CA VAL A 115 -19.00 -17.44 17.58
C VAL A 115 -18.75 -16.15 18.37
N ASP A 116 -17.53 -15.65 18.34
CA ASP A 116 -17.11 -14.40 19.00
C ASP A 116 -17.45 -13.13 18.20
N ALA A 117 -18.00 -13.29 16.99
CA ALA A 117 -18.43 -12.20 16.12
C ALA A 117 -19.88 -12.42 15.62
N PRO A 118 -20.88 -12.66 16.52
CA PRO A 118 -22.22 -13.07 16.14
C PRO A 118 -23.01 -11.99 15.39
N ASP A 119 -22.63 -10.74 15.55
CA ASP A 119 -23.22 -9.55 14.91
C ASP A 119 -22.46 -9.15 13.63
N GLY A 120 -21.42 -9.88 13.24
CA GLY A 120 -20.58 -9.56 12.09
C GLY A 120 -19.49 -8.52 12.36
N THR A 121 -19.27 -8.14 13.61
CA THR A 121 -18.15 -7.26 13.98
C THR A 121 -16.83 -8.01 13.90
N PHE A 122 -15.88 -7.45 13.15
CA PHE A 122 -14.51 -7.99 13.02
C PHE A 122 -13.54 -7.13 13.85
N PRO A 123 -12.42 -7.71 14.33
CA PRO A 123 -11.37 -6.95 15.00
C PRO A 123 -10.82 -5.83 14.11
N THR A 124 -10.58 -4.67 14.69
CA THR A 124 -10.00 -3.51 14.01
C THR A 124 -8.49 -3.64 13.85
N GLY A 125 -7.89 -2.90 12.90
CA GLY A 125 -6.44 -2.81 12.72
C GLY A 125 -5.77 -4.10 12.23
N THR A 126 -6.53 -5.04 11.67
CA THR A 126 -5.99 -6.35 11.26
C THR A 126 -5.06 -6.28 10.06
N THR A 127 -5.12 -5.22 9.25
CA THR A 127 -4.21 -4.99 8.13
C THR A 127 -2.74 -4.92 8.56
N GLN A 128 -2.42 -4.55 9.81
CA GLN A 128 -1.06 -4.53 10.33
C GLN A 128 -0.37 -5.90 10.32
N TYR A 129 -1.14 -6.98 10.27
CA TYR A 129 -0.64 -8.36 10.26
C TYR A 129 -0.45 -8.95 8.87
N GLU A 130 -0.84 -8.24 7.80
CA GLU A 130 -0.71 -8.77 6.44
C GLU A 130 0.74 -8.87 5.97
N LYS A 131 1.57 -7.85 6.24
CA LYS A 131 3.00 -7.81 5.91
C LYS A 131 3.33 -8.36 4.52
N ARG A 132 2.60 -7.88 3.49
CA ARG A 132 2.60 -8.48 2.14
C ARG A 132 3.93 -8.35 1.39
N GLY A 133 4.74 -7.33 1.67
CA GLY A 133 6.05 -7.13 1.05
C GLY A 133 6.00 -7.03 -0.48
N VAL A 134 4.96 -6.40 -1.04
CA VAL A 134 4.70 -6.38 -2.50
C VAL A 134 5.45 -5.29 -3.25
N ALA A 135 6.05 -4.33 -2.56
CA ALA A 135 6.81 -3.26 -3.19
C ALA A 135 8.13 -3.78 -3.75
N VAL A 136 8.47 -3.40 -4.98
CA VAL A 136 9.81 -3.65 -5.55
C VAL A 136 10.83 -2.67 -4.96
N MET A 137 10.40 -1.42 -4.77
CA MET A 137 11.22 -0.34 -4.23
C MET A 137 10.49 0.30 -3.06
N VAL A 138 11.20 0.58 -1.98
CA VAL A 138 10.67 1.26 -0.79
C VAL A 138 11.54 2.47 -0.43
N PRO A 139 11.01 3.47 0.29
CA PRO A 139 11.80 4.65 0.64
C PRO A 139 12.85 4.31 1.71
N ALA A 140 14.10 4.67 1.44
CA ALA A 140 15.20 4.70 2.39
C ALA A 140 15.39 6.14 2.92
N TRP A 141 15.51 6.30 4.23
CA TRP A 141 15.68 7.60 4.86
C TRP A 141 17.15 7.91 5.15
N HIS A 142 17.61 9.08 4.69
CA HIS A 142 18.95 9.60 4.92
C HIS A 142 18.88 10.80 5.87
N MET A 143 19.22 10.54 7.14
CA MET A 143 18.99 11.47 8.24
C MET A 143 19.71 12.81 8.07
N GLU A 144 20.92 12.82 7.50
CA GLU A 144 21.75 14.01 7.33
C GLU A 144 21.10 15.05 6.41
N ASN A 145 20.36 14.60 5.42
CA ASN A 145 19.70 15.44 4.43
C ASN A 145 18.24 15.81 4.80
N CYS A 146 17.70 15.18 5.85
CA CYS A 146 16.31 15.37 6.24
C CYS A 146 16.12 16.65 7.07
N ILE A 147 15.15 17.48 6.69
CA ILE A 147 14.75 18.71 7.40
C ILE A 147 13.58 18.52 8.37
N GLN A 148 13.09 17.29 8.55
CA GLN A 148 12.02 16.91 9.48
C GLN A 148 10.70 17.66 9.24
N CYS A 149 10.32 17.90 7.99
CA CYS A 149 9.08 18.61 7.65
C CYS A 149 7.82 17.72 7.66
N ASN A 150 7.96 16.38 7.73
CA ASN A 150 6.91 15.37 7.76
C ASN A 150 6.00 15.32 6.52
N GLN A 151 6.33 16.01 5.42
CA GLN A 151 5.52 15.98 4.19
C GLN A 151 5.42 14.58 3.58
N CYS A 152 6.49 13.79 3.68
CA CYS A 152 6.51 12.40 3.22
C CYS A 152 5.49 11.52 3.97
N SER A 153 5.39 11.69 5.28
CA SER A 153 4.36 11.03 6.09
C SER A 153 2.97 11.54 5.74
N PHE A 154 2.81 12.85 5.57
CA PHE A 154 1.52 13.49 5.27
C PHE A 154 0.88 12.95 4.01
N VAL A 155 1.63 12.75 2.93
CA VAL A 155 1.11 12.27 1.63
C VAL A 155 1.05 10.74 1.52
N CYS A 156 1.57 9.99 2.50
CA CYS A 156 1.58 8.53 2.41
C CYS A 156 0.16 7.97 2.47
N PRO A 157 -0.30 7.24 1.41
CA PRO A 157 -1.66 6.72 1.37
C PRO A 157 -1.89 5.52 2.30
N HIS A 158 -0.82 4.89 2.78
CA HIS A 158 -0.89 3.66 3.58
C HIS A 158 -0.32 3.80 4.99
N ALA A 159 0.05 5.03 5.41
CA ALA A 159 0.65 5.32 6.72
C ALA A 159 1.92 4.49 7.04
N THR A 160 2.69 4.12 6.03
CA THR A 160 3.89 3.27 6.14
C THR A 160 5.18 4.03 6.39
N ILE A 161 5.14 5.35 6.39
CA ILE A 161 6.27 6.22 6.73
C ILE A 161 5.81 7.23 7.78
N ARG A 162 6.44 7.20 8.97
CA ARG A 162 6.03 7.97 10.15
C ARG A 162 7.20 8.64 10.84
N PRO A 163 7.05 9.89 11.30
CA PRO A 163 8.04 10.51 12.19
C PRO A 163 7.90 9.92 13.61
N VAL A 164 9.03 9.65 14.22
CA VAL A 164 9.12 9.12 15.58
C VAL A 164 10.01 10.05 16.40
N LEU A 165 9.55 10.40 17.60
CA LEU A 165 10.31 11.18 18.58
C LEU A 165 10.71 10.28 19.74
N LEU A 166 11.99 10.21 20.04
CA LEU A 166 12.53 9.36 21.09
C LEU A 166 13.13 10.22 22.21
N ASN A 167 12.88 9.86 23.45
CA ASN A 167 13.65 10.35 24.59
C ASN A 167 14.99 9.60 24.67
N GLU A 168 15.84 9.99 25.61
CA GLU A 168 17.19 9.43 25.79
C GLU A 168 17.15 7.91 26.06
N GLN A 169 16.21 7.47 26.89
CA GLN A 169 16.07 6.05 27.24
C GLN A 169 15.57 5.22 26.05
N GLU A 170 14.56 5.72 25.31
CA GLU A 170 14.06 5.07 24.10
C GLU A 170 15.14 5.01 23.00
N ALA A 171 15.96 6.05 22.88
CA ALA A 171 17.07 6.05 21.93
C ALA A 171 18.19 5.05 22.32
N ALA A 172 18.45 4.91 23.63
CA ALA A 172 19.45 3.97 24.14
C ALA A 172 19.01 2.49 24.00
N ASN A 173 17.72 2.22 24.06
CA ASN A 173 17.15 0.87 23.93
C ASN A 173 16.86 0.46 22.49
N ALA A 174 17.09 1.35 21.53
CA ALA A 174 16.77 1.09 20.12
C ALA A 174 17.63 -0.05 19.54
N PRO A 175 17.10 -0.81 18.58
CA PRO A 175 17.84 -1.87 17.91
C PRO A 175 19.12 -1.34 17.23
N GLU A 176 20.07 -2.24 17.03
CA GLU A 176 21.26 -1.92 16.24
C GLU A 176 20.86 -1.44 14.83
N GLY A 177 21.47 -0.34 14.38
CA GLY A 177 21.14 0.30 13.11
C GLY A 177 19.94 1.26 13.15
N PHE A 178 19.28 1.44 14.27
CA PHE A 178 18.21 2.43 14.45
C PHE A 178 18.78 3.84 14.56
N THR A 179 19.09 4.45 13.43
CA THR A 179 19.73 5.77 13.38
C THR A 179 18.74 6.88 13.73
N THR A 180 19.19 7.88 14.47
CA THR A 180 18.40 9.06 14.86
C THR A 180 19.22 10.34 14.72
N LYS A 181 18.57 11.48 14.70
CA LYS A 181 19.21 12.81 14.81
C LYS A 181 18.45 13.70 15.77
N ALA A 182 19.08 14.75 16.26
CA ALA A 182 18.40 15.72 17.12
C ALA A 182 17.12 16.25 16.48
N ALA A 183 16.03 16.27 17.20
CA ALA A 183 14.75 16.79 16.72
C ALA A 183 14.82 18.32 16.57
N ILE A 184 14.23 18.85 15.47
CA ILE A 184 14.22 20.27 15.12
C ILE A 184 12.90 20.89 15.55
N GLY A 185 12.97 21.80 16.51
CA GLY A 185 11.84 22.57 17.06
C GLY A 185 12.06 22.83 18.56
N LYS A 186 11.58 23.96 19.06
CA LYS A 186 11.69 24.31 20.49
C LYS A 186 10.93 23.33 21.38
N GLU A 187 9.83 22.81 20.85
CA GLU A 187 8.94 21.83 21.49
C GLU A 187 9.60 20.45 21.68
N PHE A 188 10.66 20.19 20.92
CA PHE A 188 11.35 18.89 20.86
C PHE A 188 12.72 18.90 21.53
N THR A 189 12.99 19.89 22.38
CA THR A 189 14.28 20.00 23.06
C THR A 189 14.60 18.71 23.82
N GLY A 190 15.80 18.16 23.60
CA GLY A 190 16.25 16.91 24.24
C GLY A 190 15.73 15.62 23.59
N LEU A 191 14.92 15.71 22.53
CA LEU A 191 14.43 14.54 21.82
C LEU A 191 15.26 14.23 20.57
N GLN A 192 15.28 12.94 20.21
CA GLN A 192 15.79 12.44 18.94
C GLN A 192 14.64 12.23 17.95
N PHE A 193 14.92 12.39 16.67
CA PHE A 193 13.98 12.22 15.57
C PHE A 193 14.44 11.12 14.63
N ARG A 194 13.48 10.29 14.19
CA ARG A 194 13.64 9.36 13.07
C ARG A 194 12.44 9.43 12.16
N MET A 195 12.65 9.29 10.85
CA MET A 195 11.59 8.98 9.90
C MET A 195 11.61 7.47 9.65
N GLN A 196 10.67 6.75 10.26
CA GLN A 196 10.60 5.30 10.20
C GLN A 196 9.72 4.84 9.05
N VAL A 197 10.17 3.82 8.33
CA VAL A 197 9.43 3.18 7.23
C VAL A 197 9.05 1.74 7.62
N SER A 198 7.83 1.31 7.27
CA SER A 198 7.45 -0.11 7.26
C SER A 198 7.65 -0.67 5.86
N PRO A 199 8.72 -1.43 5.59
CA PRO A 199 9.02 -1.91 4.24
C PRO A 199 8.00 -2.94 3.75
N LEU A 200 7.49 -3.79 4.64
CA LEU A 200 6.55 -4.86 4.30
C LEU A 200 5.12 -4.38 4.03
N ASP A 201 4.74 -3.21 4.55
CA ASP A 201 3.42 -2.60 4.35
C ASP A 201 3.45 -1.53 3.23
N CYS A 202 4.63 -1.11 2.79
CA CYS A 202 4.80 -0.14 1.72
C CYS A 202 4.38 -0.73 0.37
N LEU A 203 3.69 0.07 -0.45
CA LEU A 203 3.31 -0.32 -1.81
C LEU A 203 4.21 0.27 -2.91
N GLY A 204 5.32 0.94 -2.54
CA GLY A 204 6.33 1.41 -3.48
C GLY A 204 5.89 2.54 -4.43
N CYS A 205 4.88 3.33 -4.07
CA CYS A 205 4.31 4.37 -4.96
C CYS A 205 5.22 5.57 -5.23
N GLY A 206 6.23 5.82 -4.39
CA GLY A 206 7.19 6.91 -4.55
C GLY A 206 6.71 8.31 -4.13
N ASN A 207 5.43 8.50 -3.77
CA ASN A 207 4.88 9.82 -3.41
C ASN A 207 5.69 10.55 -2.32
N CYS A 208 6.20 9.82 -1.34
CA CYS A 208 7.00 10.38 -0.25
C CYS A 208 8.36 10.93 -0.73
N ALA A 209 9.00 10.25 -1.67
CA ALA A 209 10.25 10.72 -2.28
C ALA A 209 9.99 11.89 -3.23
N ASP A 210 8.89 11.87 -3.97
CA ASP A 210 8.55 12.93 -4.94
C ASP A 210 8.19 14.25 -4.26
N ILE A 211 7.43 14.23 -3.17
CA ILE A 211 7.05 15.45 -2.43
C ILE A 211 8.19 16.04 -1.61
N CYS A 212 9.25 15.28 -1.36
CA CYS A 212 10.32 15.69 -0.46
C CYS A 212 11.02 16.95 -0.97
N PRO A 213 11.00 18.08 -0.22
CA PRO A 213 11.68 19.30 -0.63
C PRO A 213 13.19 19.15 -0.72
N MET A 214 13.75 18.11 -0.07
CA MET A 214 15.15 17.75 -0.10
C MET A 214 15.46 16.61 -1.08
N LYS A 215 14.57 16.34 -2.06
CA LYS A 215 14.73 15.30 -3.08
C LYS A 215 16.08 15.41 -3.79
N ALA A 216 16.48 16.62 -4.20
CA ALA A 216 17.76 16.85 -4.88
C ALA A 216 18.99 16.52 -4.02
N LYS A 217 18.85 16.50 -2.69
CA LYS A 217 19.91 16.10 -1.75
C LYS A 217 19.80 14.64 -1.31
N GLY A 218 18.80 13.91 -1.79
CA GLY A 218 18.60 12.50 -1.46
C GLY A 218 18.18 12.27 0.00
N ALA A 219 17.29 13.09 0.57
CA ALA A 219 16.81 12.85 1.94
C ALA A 219 15.90 11.61 2.04
N LEU A 220 15.24 11.26 0.94
CA LEU A 220 14.52 10.00 0.72
C LEU A 220 14.85 9.50 -0.69
N THR A 221 15.40 8.30 -0.80
CA THR A 221 15.63 7.58 -2.06
C THR A 221 14.76 6.34 -2.11
N MET A 222 14.38 5.91 -3.31
CA MET A 222 13.68 4.64 -3.47
C MET A 222 14.72 3.55 -3.70
N GLU A 223 14.76 2.58 -2.79
CA GLU A 223 15.75 1.48 -2.80
C GLU A 223 15.04 0.12 -2.92
N PRO A 224 15.72 -0.92 -3.45
CA PRO A 224 15.16 -2.26 -3.51
C PRO A 224 14.70 -2.75 -2.12
N LEU A 225 13.52 -3.38 -2.05
CA LEU A 225 12.93 -3.87 -0.79
C LEU A 225 13.94 -4.73 0.00
N GLU A 226 14.66 -5.60 -0.69
CA GLU A 226 15.60 -6.55 -0.07
C GLU A 226 16.70 -5.84 0.74
N THR A 227 17.09 -4.63 0.33
CA THR A 227 18.10 -3.84 1.03
C THR A 227 17.56 -3.16 2.28
N GLN A 228 16.24 -3.02 2.38
CA GLN A 228 15.56 -2.30 3.45
C GLN A 228 14.84 -3.21 4.45
N MET A 229 15.01 -4.53 4.36
CA MET A 229 14.34 -5.49 5.25
C MET A 229 14.68 -5.31 6.73
N HIS A 230 15.86 -4.82 7.05
CA HIS A 230 16.25 -4.48 8.43
C HIS A 230 15.33 -3.43 9.08
N GLU A 231 14.67 -2.59 8.28
CA GLU A 231 13.71 -1.60 8.75
C GLU A 231 12.41 -2.22 9.30
N ALA A 232 12.11 -3.47 9.02
CA ALA A 232 10.96 -4.17 9.61
C ALA A 232 11.08 -4.26 11.13
N LYS A 233 12.26 -4.66 11.63
CA LYS A 233 12.54 -4.71 13.07
C LYS A 233 12.55 -3.31 13.71
N ASN A 234 13.09 -2.34 13.01
CA ASN A 234 13.08 -0.94 13.44
C ASN A 234 11.65 -0.40 13.54
N TRP A 235 10.77 -0.80 12.61
CA TRP A 235 9.36 -0.44 12.62
C TRP A 235 8.64 -1.00 13.85
N GLU A 236 8.81 -2.29 14.14
CA GLU A 236 8.22 -2.93 15.32
C GLU A 236 8.62 -2.19 16.60
N TYR A 237 9.91 -1.91 16.76
CA TYR A 237 10.40 -1.12 17.90
C TYR A 237 9.73 0.27 17.97
N ALA A 238 9.67 0.99 16.86
CA ALA A 238 9.12 2.34 16.81
C ALA A 238 7.63 2.39 17.16
N VAL A 239 6.86 1.35 16.85
CA VAL A 239 5.41 1.30 17.08
C VAL A 239 5.06 0.72 18.45
N GLU A 240 5.79 -0.31 18.91
CA GLU A 240 5.47 -1.00 20.16
C GLU A 240 6.11 -0.35 21.39
N GLU A 241 7.38 0.06 21.30
CA GLU A 241 8.19 0.46 22.46
C GLU A 241 8.32 1.99 22.61
N VAL A 242 8.25 2.74 21.50
CA VAL A 242 8.38 4.19 21.58
C VAL A 242 7.05 4.84 21.94
N SER A 243 7.05 5.65 22.98
CA SER A 243 5.85 6.39 23.39
C SER A 243 5.51 7.49 22.40
N GLN A 244 4.23 7.66 22.10
CA GLN A 244 3.77 8.75 21.25
C GLN A 244 3.93 10.09 21.94
N LYS A 245 4.40 11.10 21.19
CA LYS A 245 4.67 12.44 21.70
C LYS A 245 4.04 13.49 20.79
N GLU A 246 2.93 14.06 21.22
CA GLU A 246 2.16 15.10 20.53
C GLU A 246 2.50 16.48 21.08
N LEU A 247 3.71 16.96 20.81
CA LEU A 247 4.26 18.20 21.40
C LEU A 247 4.09 19.43 20.50
N MET A 248 3.55 19.27 19.29
CA MET A 248 3.33 20.34 18.32
C MET A 248 1.85 20.47 17.97
N ASP A 249 1.41 21.67 17.55
CA ASP A 249 0.04 21.93 17.12
C ASP A 249 -0.35 20.95 16.00
N ARG A 250 -1.37 20.11 16.30
CA ARG A 250 -1.93 19.09 15.41
C ARG A 250 -2.57 19.66 14.15
N ASN A 251 -2.90 20.95 14.12
CA ASN A 251 -3.51 21.60 12.96
C ASN A 251 -2.46 22.02 11.90
N THR A 252 -1.20 21.69 12.10
CA THR A 252 -0.13 21.90 11.13
C THR A 252 0.22 20.61 10.38
N VAL A 253 0.75 20.71 9.15
CA VAL A 253 1.23 19.55 8.39
C VAL A 253 2.24 18.74 9.20
N LYS A 254 3.22 19.40 9.83
CA LYS A 254 4.25 18.74 10.61
C LYS A 254 3.68 18.12 11.89
N GLY A 255 2.85 18.86 12.63
CA GLY A 255 2.31 18.43 13.93
C GLY A 255 1.32 17.27 13.80
N SER A 256 0.43 17.30 12.81
CA SER A 256 -0.54 16.23 12.58
C SER A 256 0.11 14.85 12.40
N GLN A 257 1.31 14.80 11.87
CA GLN A 257 1.98 13.53 11.58
C GLN A 257 2.65 12.88 12.80
N PHE A 258 2.77 13.60 13.92
CA PHE A 258 3.17 12.99 15.19
C PHE A 258 2.01 12.29 15.92
N ILE A 259 0.78 12.43 15.41
CA ILE A 259 -0.39 11.70 15.90
C ILE A 259 -0.45 10.35 15.21
N ALA A 260 -0.67 9.27 15.96
CA ALA A 260 -0.86 7.94 15.37
C ALA A 260 -2.09 7.94 14.44
N PRO A 261 -1.97 7.42 13.21
CA PRO A 261 -3.13 7.29 12.35
C PRO A 261 -4.04 6.16 12.86
N TYR A 262 -5.35 6.43 12.87
CA TYR A 262 -6.35 5.38 13.10
C TYR A 262 -6.85 4.74 11.78
N PHE A 263 -6.09 4.93 10.71
CA PHE A 263 -6.30 4.32 9.40
C PHE A 263 -4.94 4.03 8.78
N GLU A 264 -4.65 2.74 8.57
CA GLU A 264 -3.33 2.29 8.13
C GLU A 264 -3.38 1.01 7.28
N PHE A 265 -2.40 0.84 6.42
CA PHE A 265 -2.16 -0.37 5.62
C PHE A 265 -3.38 -0.86 4.83
N SER A 266 -4.23 0.06 4.38
CA SER A 266 -5.44 -0.27 3.63
C SER A 266 -5.15 -0.99 2.32
N GLY A 267 -6.15 -1.71 1.79
CA GLY A 267 -6.10 -2.33 0.47
C GLY A 267 -6.22 -1.36 -0.72
N ALA A 268 -6.04 -0.05 -0.50
CA ALA A 268 -6.06 0.95 -1.56
C ALA A 268 -4.89 0.80 -2.54
N CYS A 269 -5.04 1.35 -3.74
CA CYS A 269 -4.02 1.33 -4.78
C CYS A 269 -2.72 2.02 -4.32
N ALA A 270 -1.58 1.59 -4.87
CA ALA A 270 -0.32 2.30 -4.72
C ALA A 270 -0.47 3.75 -5.24
N GLY A 271 -0.15 4.74 -4.39
CA GLY A 271 -0.33 6.15 -4.73
C GLY A 271 -1.78 6.65 -4.74
N CYS A 272 -2.69 5.95 -4.03
CA CYS A 272 -4.08 6.41 -3.89
C CYS A 272 -4.15 7.88 -3.48
N GLY A 273 -4.97 8.68 -4.19
CA GLY A 273 -5.15 10.10 -3.91
C GLY A 273 -6.23 10.38 -2.85
N GLU A 274 -6.96 9.37 -2.38
CA GLU A 274 -8.05 9.51 -1.42
C GLU A 274 -7.60 9.19 0.02
N THR A 275 -6.88 8.10 0.20
CA THR A 275 -6.53 7.60 1.53
C THR A 275 -5.61 8.50 2.37
N PRO A 276 -4.75 9.38 1.81
CA PRO A 276 -4.03 10.37 2.61
C PRO A 276 -4.97 11.33 3.36
N TYR A 277 -6.09 11.73 2.75
CA TYR A 277 -7.10 12.57 3.42
C TYR A 277 -7.78 11.80 4.56
N MET A 278 -8.18 10.55 4.32
CA MET A 278 -8.78 9.71 5.35
C MET A 278 -7.82 9.52 6.52
N LYS A 279 -6.55 9.24 6.25
CA LYS A 279 -5.52 9.14 7.30
C LYS A 279 -5.47 10.42 8.15
N VAL A 280 -5.37 11.60 7.53
CA VAL A 280 -5.29 12.87 8.27
C VAL A 280 -6.57 13.14 9.06
N VAL A 281 -7.74 12.87 8.49
CA VAL A 281 -9.01 13.01 9.21
C VAL A 281 -9.05 12.10 10.43
N THR A 282 -8.59 10.85 10.32
CA THR A 282 -8.50 9.94 11.47
C THR A 282 -7.44 10.38 12.48
N GLN A 283 -6.32 10.98 12.07
CA GLN A 283 -5.34 11.54 12.99
C GLN A 283 -5.91 12.70 13.84
N LEU A 284 -6.79 13.51 13.24
CA LEU A 284 -7.36 14.68 13.92
C LEU A 284 -8.60 14.35 14.76
N PHE A 285 -9.41 13.38 14.35
CA PHE A 285 -10.73 13.13 14.88
C PHE A 285 -11.03 11.65 15.16
N GLY A 286 -10.11 10.73 14.85
CA GLY A 286 -10.34 9.29 14.85
C GLY A 286 -10.82 8.72 16.19
N ASP A 287 -10.40 9.31 17.31
CA ASP A 287 -10.80 8.95 18.67
C ASP A 287 -12.31 9.08 18.94
N ARG A 288 -13.04 9.81 18.08
CA ARG A 288 -14.47 10.13 18.24
C ARG A 288 -15.25 10.11 16.92
N MET A 289 -14.70 9.49 15.88
CA MET A 289 -15.38 9.39 14.58
C MET A 289 -16.34 8.21 14.54
N MET A 290 -17.48 8.41 13.87
CA MET A 290 -18.32 7.34 13.35
C MET A 290 -18.25 7.38 11.83
N ILE A 291 -18.08 6.22 11.19
CA ILE A 291 -17.87 6.11 9.75
C ILE A 291 -18.98 5.27 9.14
N ALA A 292 -19.66 5.84 8.16
CA ALA A 292 -20.61 5.14 7.31
C ALA A 292 -20.24 5.34 5.84
N ASN A 293 -20.03 4.26 5.11
CA ASN A 293 -19.63 4.28 3.71
C ASN A 293 -20.74 3.76 2.80
N ALA A 294 -20.87 4.37 1.64
CA ALA A 294 -21.61 3.78 0.52
C ALA A 294 -20.65 2.93 -0.35
N THR A 295 -21.22 2.13 -1.26
CA THR A 295 -20.43 1.32 -2.20
C THR A 295 -19.51 2.21 -3.05
N GLY A 296 -18.22 1.84 -3.09
CA GLY A 296 -17.18 2.56 -3.79
C GLY A 296 -15.80 2.16 -3.26
N CYS A 297 -14.77 2.92 -3.62
CA CYS A 297 -13.41 2.67 -3.14
C CYS A 297 -13.33 2.68 -1.60
N SER A 298 -14.02 3.61 -0.94
CA SER A 298 -13.97 3.75 0.52
C SER A 298 -14.54 2.53 1.25
N SER A 299 -15.56 1.87 0.72
CA SER A 299 -16.06 0.60 1.29
C SER A 299 -15.12 -0.57 0.98
N ILE A 300 -14.44 -0.55 -0.17
CA ILE A 300 -13.51 -1.62 -0.55
C ILE A 300 -12.24 -1.58 0.29
N TRP A 301 -11.55 -0.44 0.36
CA TRP A 301 -10.33 -0.37 1.15
C TRP A 301 -10.58 -0.18 2.66
N GLY A 302 -11.79 0.19 3.08
CA GLY A 302 -12.14 0.48 4.49
C GLY A 302 -12.87 -0.64 5.22
N ALA A 303 -13.54 -1.56 4.49
CA ALA A 303 -14.42 -2.58 5.07
C ALA A 303 -14.30 -3.96 4.42
N SER A 304 -13.17 -4.27 3.82
CA SER A 304 -12.91 -5.60 3.25
C SER A 304 -12.48 -6.59 4.33
N ALA A 305 -13.45 -7.09 5.11
CA ALA A 305 -13.18 -8.14 6.07
C ALA A 305 -12.50 -9.35 5.40
N PRO A 306 -11.49 -9.96 6.01
CA PRO A 306 -11.01 -9.81 7.39
C PRO A 306 -9.95 -8.70 7.60
N SER A 307 -9.58 -7.97 6.56
CA SER A 307 -8.50 -6.98 6.58
C SER A 307 -9.07 -5.59 6.87
N MET A 308 -9.11 -5.21 8.13
CA MET A 308 -9.67 -3.95 8.62
C MET A 308 -8.58 -2.91 8.84
N PRO A 309 -8.55 -1.80 8.06
CA PRO A 309 -7.51 -0.78 8.16
C PRO A 309 -7.74 0.25 9.24
N TYR A 310 -8.97 0.42 9.72
CA TYR A 310 -9.25 1.27 10.87
C TYR A 310 -8.78 0.60 12.15
N THR A 311 -8.06 1.36 12.98
CA THR A 311 -7.45 0.85 14.21
C THR A 311 -7.84 1.71 15.41
N VAL A 312 -7.42 1.28 16.60
CA VAL A 312 -7.68 1.93 17.87
C VAL A 312 -6.36 2.25 18.59
N ASP A 313 -6.40 3.19 19.52
CA ASP A 313 -5.28 3.44 20.43
C ASP A 313 -5.15 2.34 21.50
N LYS A 314 -4.12 2.48 22.37
CA LYS A 314 -3.87 1.52 23.48
C LYS A 314 -5.02 1.47 24.52
N GLN A 315 -5.94 2.44 24.50
CA GLN A 315 -7.13 2.53 25.36
C GLN A 315 -8.40 1.97 24.68
N GLY A 316 -8.29 1.59 23.40
CA GLY A 316 -9.41 1.06 22.62
C GLY A 316 -10.28 2.15 21.96
N HIS A 317 -9.83 3.40 21.93
CA HIS A 317 -10.54 4.47 21.22
C HIS A 317 -10.12 4.51 19.75
N GLY A 318 -11.07 4.64 18.86
CA GLY A 318 -10.86 4.75 17.42
C GLY A 318 -12.15 4.89 16.65
N PRO A 319 -12.10 4.99 15.32
CA PRO A 319 -13.30 5.07 14.48
C PRO A 319 -14.17 3.82 14.61
N SER A 320 -15.50 4.01 14.62
CA SER A 320 -16.52 2.95 14.67
C SER A 320 -17.49 3.06 13.48
#